data_a0d174761668627fbc194c09f7e3dd70
#
_entry.id   a0d174761668627fbc194c09f7e3dd70
#
_cell.length_a   1.000
_cell.length_b   1.000
_cell.length_c   1.000
_cell.angle_alpha   90.00
_cell.angle_beta   90.00
_cell.angle_gamma   90.00
#
_symmetry.space_group_name_H-M   'P 1'
#
loop_
_entity.id
_entity.type
_entity.pdbx_description
1 polymer ?
#
loop_
_entity_poly.entity_id
_entity_poly.type
_entity_poly.pdbx_seq_one_letter_code
_entity_poly.pdbx_strand_id
1 'polypeptide(L)'
;MTKRLFQVLMLCLLMPMVALAQSWDANLYKQIEQSIRVPQFADKTYLITKYGAKTDATAAKYQKAIQKAIDLCSKKGGGKVIVPAGYKFLTGAIQLKSGVNLEVQEGAVLEFAFEPELYPIVETSWEGLECFNLSPCVYAFKAKDIAITGKGTIDGGGSNDT
;
A
#
# COMPACT_ATOMS: atom_id res chain seq x y z
N MET A 1 48.17 -37.42 26.73
CA MET A 1 47.84 -36.05 26.25
C MET A 1 46.51 -36.15 25.47
N THR A 2 45.57 -35.89 25.92
CA THR A 2 44.53 -36.51 26.61
C THR A 2 43.26 -35.71 26.48
N LYS A 3 42.15 -36.34 26.51
CA LYS A 3 40.78 -35.89 26.29
C LYS A 3 40.47 -34.45 26.79
N ARG A 4 41.12 -34.00 27.85
CA ARG A 4 40.96 -32.66 28.42
C ARG A 4 41.54 -31.56 27.53
N LEU A 5 42.68 -31.80 26.85
CA LEU A 5 43.26 -30.81 25.91
C LEU A 5 42.41 -30.66 24.68
N PHE A 6 41.82 -31.74 24.17
CA PHE A 6 40.91 -31.76 23.07
C PHE A 6 39.57 -31.04 23.40
N GLN A 7 39.06 -31.23 24.63
CA GLN A 7 37.87 -30.54 25.09
C GLN A 7 38.07 -29.02 25.23
N VAL A 8 39.24 -28.59 25.73
CA VAL A 8 39.58 -27.16 25.85
C VAL A 8 39.77 -26.55 24.47
N LEU A 9 40.42 -27.25 23.54
CA LEU A 9 40.61 -26.78 22.18
C LEU A 9 39.27 -26.64 21.43
N MET A 10 38.35 -27.58 21.63
CA MET A 10 37.02 -27.56 21.07
C MET A 10 36.14 -26.42 21.64
N LEU A 11 36.30 -26.14 22.95
CA LEU A 11 35.62 -25.04 23.64
C LEU A 11 36.13 -23.67 23.13
N CYS A 12 37.44 -23.54 22.88
CA CYS A 12 38.03 -22.33 22.33
C CYS A 12 37.66 -22.09 20.87
N LEU A 13 37.37 -23.14 20.10
CA LEU A 13 36.91 -23.03 18.68
C LEU A 13 35.42 -22.66 18.59
N LEU A 14 34.62 -22.95 19.60
CA LEU A 14 33.20 -22.61 19.65
C LEU A 14 32.94 -21.17 20.15
N MET A 15 33.84 -20.58 20.91
CA MET A 15 33.71 -19.21 21.42
C MET A 15 33.64 -18.12 20.34
N PRO A 16 34.39 -18.16 19.23
CA PRO A 16 34.27 -17.10 18.22
C PRO A 16 32.98 -17.17 17.39
N MET A 17 32.30 -18.33 17.32
CA MET A 17 31.03 -18.40 16.59
C MET A 17 29.85 -17.70 17.31
N VAL A 18 29.90 -17.59 18.62
CA VAL A 18 28.87 -16.88 19.39
C VAL A 18 29.04 -15.36 19.33
N ALA A 19 30.28 -14.88 19.13
CA ALA A 19 30.59 -13.46 19.01
C ALA A 19 30.20 -12.84 17.66
N LEU A 20 29.87 -13.65 16.65
CA LEU A 20 29.38 -13.22 15.34
C LEU A 20 27.84 -13.14 15.24
N ALA A 21 27.11 -13.48 16.31
CA ALA A 21 25.73 -13.10 16.41
C ALA A 21 25.67 -11.56 16.49
N GLN A 22 25.34 -10.92 15.37
CA GLN A 22 25.17 -9.47 15.32
C GLN A 22 24.26 -9.06 16.46
N SER A 23 24.84 -8.42 17.48
CA SER A 23 24.04 -7.83 18.53
C SER A 23 23.08 -6.83 17.88
N TRP A 24 21.80 -7.01 18.12
CA TRP A 24 20.77 -6.06 17.71
C TRP A 24 21.16 -4.66 18.21
N ASP A 25 21.46 -3.75 17.28
CA ASP A 25 21.81 -2.39 17.65
C ASP A 25 20.55 -1.56 17.91
N ALA A 26 20.17 -1.49 19.16
CA ALA A 26 19.01 -0.71 19.60
C ALA A 26 19.15 0.79 19.29
N ASN A 27 20.38 1.30 19.17
CA ASN A 27 20.61 2.70 18.80
C ASN A 27 20.35 2.92 17.32
N LEU A 28 20.80 2.00 16.46
CA LEU A 28 20.51 2.03 15.04
C LEU A 28 19.01 1.97 14.78
N TYR A 29 18.29 1.08 15.48
CA TYR A 29 16.84 1.00 15.40
C TYR A 29 16.17 2.35 15.72
N LYS A 30 16.55 2.97 16.85
CA LYS A 30 16.02 4.28 17.25
C LYS A 30 16.33 5.38 16.23
N GLN A 31 17.53 5.38 15.66
CA GLN A 31 17.89 6.35 14.62
C GLN A 31 17.04 6.17 13.36
N ILE A 32 16.82 4.92 12.92
CA ILE A 32 15.95 4.62 11.78
C ILE A 32 14.52 5.08 12.08
N GLU A 33 13.98 4.71 13.24
CA GLU A 33 12.62 5.08 13.65
C GLU A 33 12.43 6.61 13.69
N GLN A 34 13.38 7.36 14.23
CA GLN A 34 13.36 8.82 14.25
C GLN A 34 13.51 9.46 12.87
N SER A 35 14.09 8.75 11.90
CA SER A 35 14.24 9.22 10.53
C SER A 35 12.97 9.04 9.70
N ILE A 36 12.05 8.19 10.13
CA ILE A 36 10.78 7.93 9.43
C ILE A 36 9.88 9.16 9.52
N ARG A 37 9.51 9.69 8.37
CA ARG A 37 8.55 10.78 8.26
C ARG A 37 7.18 10.24 7.91
N VAL A 38 6.21 10.46 8.77
CA VAL A 38 4.80 10.14 8.48
C VAL A 38 4.26 11.20 7.51
N PRO A 39 3.64 10.78 6.38
CA PRO A 39 3.03 11.72 5.45
C PRO A 39 2.02 12.65 6.13
N GLN A 40 2.06 13.93 5.77
CA GLN A 40 1.10 14.93 6.25
C GLN A 40 0.17 15.31 5.10
N PHE A 41 -1.11 15.44 5.39
CA PHE A 41 -2.13 15.74 4.40
C PHE A 41 -2.83 17.06 4.74
N ALA A 42 -3.17 17.84 3.72
CA ALA A 42 -3.97 19.02 3.91
C ALA A 42 -5.34 18.68 4.52
N ASP A 43 -5.86 19.54 5.36
CA ASP A 43 -7.20 19.37 5.96
C ASP A 43 -8.31 19.72 4.96
N LYS A 44 -8.39 18.90 3.89
CA LYS A 44 -9.39 19.00 2.82
C LYS A 44 -9.94 17.62 2.52
N THR A 45 -11.23 17.55 2.29
CA THR A 45 -11.92 16.28 2.02
C THR A 45 -12.62 16.29 0.66
N TYR A 46 -12.52 15.16 -0.03
CA TYR A 46 -13.06 14.90 -1.35
C TYR A 46 -13.90 13.64 -1.32
N LEU A 47 -15.20 13.79 -1.10
CA LEU A 47 -16.13 12.67 -1.01
C LEU A 47 -16.44 12.15 -2.42
N ILE A 48 -16.15 10.87 -2.72
CA ILE A 48 -16.29 10.31 -4.08
C ILE A 48 -17.70 10.45 -4.65
N THR A 49 -18.73 10.42 -3.80
CA THR A 49 -20.13 10.59 -4.23
C THR A 49 -20.42 11.96 -4.85
N LYS A 50 -19.66 13.00 -4.47
CA LYS A 50 -19.76 14.34 -5.09
C LYS A 50 -19.17 14.38 -6.51
N TYR A 51 -18.41 13.37 -6.89
CA TYR A 51 -17.74 13.28 -8.20
C TYR A 51 -18.35 12.25 -9.13
N GLY A 52 -19.46 11.64 -8.73
CA GLY A 52 -20.25 10.75 -9.56
C GLY A 52 -20.33 9.31 -9.09
N ALA A 53 -19.74 8.95 -7.94
CA ALA A 53 -19.91 7.64 -7.31
C ALA A 53 -21.29 7.55 -6.64
N LYS A 54 -22.34 7.47 -7.46
CA LYS A 54 -23.73 7.29 -7.00
C LYS A 54 -24.04 5.80 -6.88
N THR A 55 -25.04 5.47 -6.06
CA THR A 55 -25.58 4.09 -5.95
C THR A 55 -25.93 3.52 -7.34
N ASP A 56 -25.70 2.23 -7.49
CA ASP A 56 -26.02 1.45 -8.71
C ASP A 56 -25.26 1.88 -9.98
N ALA A 57 -24.07 2.47 -9.83
CA ALA A 57 -23.21 2.76 -10.97
C ALA A 57 -22.41 1.50 -11.39
N THR A 58 -22.02 1.44 -12.66
CA THR A 58 -21.10 0.42 -13.18
C THR A 58 -19.68 0.62 -12.61
N ALA A 59 -18.86 -0.43 -12.62
CA ALA A 59 -17.46 -0.36 -12.16
C ALA A 59 -16.68 0.77 -12.85
N ALA A 60 -16.84 0.92 -14.16
CA ALA A 60 -16.22 2.01 -14.94
C ALA A 60 -16.65 3.41 -14.48
N LYS A 61 -17.91 3.59 -14.07
CA LYS A 61 -18.38 4.89 -13.54
C LYS A 61 -17.82 5.17 -12.16
N TYR A 62 -17.78 4.16 -11.28
CA TYR A 62 -17.15 4.30 -9.97
C TYR A 62 -15.66 4.60 -10.10
N GLN A 63 -14.94 3.87 -10.96
CA GLN A 63 -13.54 4.12 -11.24
C GLN A 63 -13.28 5.58 -11.66
N LYS A 64 -14.06 6.08 -12.64
CA LYS A 64 -13.95 7.48 -13.10
C LYS A 64 -14.22 8.49 -11.99
N ALA A 65 -15.23 8.25 -11.16
CA ALA A 65 -15.58 9.14 -10.04
C ALA A 65 -14.50 9.18 -8.97
N ILE A 66 -13.97 8.01 -8.58
CA ILE A 66 -12.88 7.88 -7.61
C ILE A 66 -11.61 8.54 -8.17
N GLN A 67 -11.24 8.23 -9.41
CA GLN A 67 -10.05 8.82 -10.04
C GLN A 67 -10.16 10.34 -10.16
N LYS A 68 -11.32 10.87 -10.51
CA LYS A 68 -11.57 12.31 -10.56
C LYS A 68 -11.39 12.98 -9.19
N ALA A 69 -11.86 12.34 -8.12
CA ALA A 69 -11.65 12.83 -6.76
C ALA A 69 -10.16 12.86 -6.39
N ILE A 70 -9.41 11.78 -6.70
CA ILE A 70 -7.97 11.67 -6.49
C ILE A 70 -7.21 12.75 -7.25
N ASP A 71 -7.49 12.91 -8.55
CA ASP A 71 -6.84 13.88 -9.41
C ASP A 71 -7.06 15.32 -8.92
N LEU A 72 -8.29 15.64 -8.54
CA LEU A 72 -8.63 16.96 -8.02
C LEU A 72 -7.99 17.22 -6.66
N CYS A 73 -7.99 16.22 -5.76
CA CYS A 73 -7.35 16.30 -4.46
C CYS A 73 -5.86 16.62 -4.62
N SER A 74 -5.14 15.83 -5.41
CA SER A 74 -3.71 16.06 -5.67
C SER A 74 -3.45 17.42 -6.31
N LYS A 75 -4.20 17.81 -7.35
CA LYS A 75 -4.07 19.10 -8.05
C LYS A 75 -4.27 20.29 -7.11
N LYS A 76 -5.10 20.17 -6.07
CA LYS A 76 -5.40 21.23 -5.09
C LYS A 76 -4.51 21.19 -3.85
N GLY A 77 -3.38 20.50 -3.90
CA GLY A 77 -2.39 20.46 -2.83
C GLY A 77 -2.63 19.37 -1.79
N GLY A 78 -3.39 18.34 -2.14
CA GLY A 78 -3.58 17.15 -1.31
C GLY A 78 -4.80 17.22 -0.37
N GLY A 79 -4.93 16.15 0.41
CA GLY A 79 -6.01 15.95 1.37
C GLY A 79 -6.49 14.51 1.43
N LYS A 80 -7.74 14.33 1.89
CA LYS A 80 -8.38 13.02 2.02
C LYS A 80 -9.42 12.81 0.92
N VAL A 81 -9.30 11.71 0.19
CA VAL A 81 -10.37 11.19 -0.69
C VAL A 81 -11.15 10.14 0.10
N ILE A 82 -12.44 10.38 0.30
CA ILE A 82 -13.28 9.58 1.20
C ILE A 82 -14.16 8.64 0.39
N VAL A 83 -14.03 7.34 0.64
CA VAL A 83 -14.98 6.29 0.28
C VAL A 83 -15.93 6.14 1.47
N PRO A 84 -17.20 6.60 1.35
CA PRO A 84 -18.09 6.72 2.50
C PRO A 84 -18.66 5.38 2.96
N ALA A 85 -18.99 5.32 4.25
CA ALA A 85 -19.64 4.19 4.89
C ALA A 85 -20.98 3.79 4.26
N GLY A 86 -21.37 2.54 4.49
CA GLY A 86 -22.71 2.04 4.15
C GLY A 86 -22.90 1.63 2.69
N TYR A 87 -21.86 1.64 1.88
CA TYR A 87 -21.92 1.27 0.46
C TYR A 87 -20.79 0.33 0.06
N LYS A 88 -21.09 -0.50 -0.95
CA LYS A 88 -20.12 -1.28 -1.70
C LYS A 88 -19.90 -0.58 -3.04
N PHE A 89 -18.65 -0.25 -3.34
CA PHE A 89 -18.23 0.41 -4.58
C PHE A 89 -17.40 -0.57 -5.39
N LEU A 90 -18.00 -1.14 -6.47
CA LEU A 90 -17.28 -1.98 -7.42
C LEU A 90 -16.53 -1.09 -8.41
N THR A 91 -15.20 -1.18 -8.46
CA THR A 91 -14.35 -0.29 -9.26
C THR A 91 -13.33 -1.07 -10.08
N GLY A 92 -12.78 -0.47 -11.12
CA GLY A 92 -11.51 -0.89 -11.73
C GLY A 92 -10.30 -0.31 -11.00
N ALA A 93 -9.12 -0.46 -11.61
CA ALA A 93 -7.87 0.07 -11.08
C ALA A 93 -7.95 1.57 -10.81
N ILE A 94 -7.36 2.01 -9.70
CA ILE A 94 -7.23 3.42 -9.34
C ILE A 94 -5.76 3.79 -9.15
N GLN A 95 -5.41 5.02 -9.54
CA GLN A 95 -4.06 5.55 -9.39
C GLN A 95 -4.02 6.62 -8.30
N LEU A 96 -3.29 6.36 -7.22
CA LEU A 96 -3.00 7.36 -6.21
C LEU A 96 -1.98 8.38 -6.74
N LYS A 97 -2.16 9.63 -6.34
CA LYS A 97 -1.30 10.76 -6.71
C LYS A 97 -0.73 11.43 -5.46
N SER A 98 0.33 12.20 -5.62
CA SER A 98 1.00 12.85 -4.50
C SER A 98 0.03 13.69 -3.64
N GLY A 99 0.24 13.62 -2.33
CA GLY A 99 -0.55 14.34 -1.34
C GLY A 99 -1.92 13.73 -1.05
N VAL A 100 -2.23 12.52 -1.54
CA VAL A 100 -3.56 11.92 -1.39
C VAL A 100 -3.57 10.83 -0.33
N ASN A 101 -4.47 10.98 0.63
CA ASN A 101 -4.88 9.93 1.55
C ASN A 101 -6.24 9.36 1.08
N LEU A 102 -6.27 8.12 0.63
CA LEU A 102 -7.52 7.40 0.35
C LEU A 102 -8.05 6.81 1.65
N GLU A 103 -9.13 7.39 2.17
CA GLU A 103 -9.77 6.93 3.40
C GLU A 103 -11.01 6.09 3.06
N VAL A 104 -10.96 4.80 3.36
CA VAL A 104 -12.11 3.88 3.25
C VAL A 104 -12.77 3.81 4.62
N GLN A 105 -13.94 4.42 4.77
CA GLN A 105 -14.63 4.51 6.06
C GLN A 105 -15.14 3.15 6.54
N GLU A 106 -15.26 3.00 7.86
CA GLU A 106 -15.82 1.80 8.48
C GLU A 106 -17.21 1.48 7.91
N GLY A 107 -17.41 0.23 7.49
CA GLY A 107 -18.64 -0.20 6.80
C GLY A 107 -18.71 0.12 5.30
N ALA A 108 -17.67 0.73 4.73
CA ALA A 108 -17.50 0.82 3.29
C ALA A 108 -16.74 -0.39 2.75
N VAL A 109 -17.08 -0.83 1.54
CA VAL A 109 -16.33 -1.83 0.78
C VAL A 109 -15.92 -1.24 -0.56
N LEU A 110 -14.62 -1.18 -0.82
CA LEU A 110 -14.07 -0.86 -2.13
C LEU A 110 -13.64 -2.18 -2.78
N GLU A 111 -14.46 -2.69 -3.67
CA GLU A 111 -14.24 -3.95 -4.36
C GLU A 111 -13.74 -3.72 -5.78
N PHE A 112 -12.80 -4.55 -6.22
CA PHE A 112 -12.21 -4.45 -7.55
C PHE A 112 -12.86 -5.46 -8.50
N ALA A 113 -13.39 -4.96 -9.62
CA ALA A 113 -14.06 -5.79 -10.62
C ALA A 113 -13.03 -6.63 -11.40
N PHE A 114 -13.41 -7.86 -11.73
CA PHE A 114 -12.64 -8.69 -12.65
C PHE A 114 -13.02 -8.35 -14.12
N GLU A 115 -12.67 -7.13 -14.53
CA GLU A 115 -12.90 -6.58 -15.87
C GLU A 115 -11.56 -6.04 -16.39
N PRO A 116 -10.75 -6.82 -17.15
CA PRO A 116 -9.38 -6.46 -17.56
C PRO A 116 -9.27 -5.11 -18.26
N GLU A 117 -10.29 -4.68 -18.98
CA GLU A 117 -10.39 -3.39 -19.67
C GLU A 117 -10.41 -2.18 -18.72
N LEU A 118 -10.68 -2.40 -17.43
CA LEU A 118 -10.60 -1.36 -16.38
C LEU A 118 -9.21 -1.23 -15.78
N TYR A 119 -8.24 -2.02 -16.24
CA TYR A 119 -6.86 -2.04 -15.76
C TYR A 119 -5.91 -1.63 -16.90
N PRO A 120 -5.55 -0.35 -16.99
CA PRO A 120 -4.65 0.11 -18.03
C PRO A 120 -3.28 -0.55 -17.94
N ILE A 121 -2.61 -0.66 -19.08
CA ILE A 121 -1.20 -1.06 -19.12
C ILE A 121 -0.35 0.06 -18.53
N VAL A 122 0.47 -0.27 -17.54
CA VAL A 122 1.35 0.65 -16.83
C VAL A 122 2.78 0.13 -16.77
N GLU A 123 3.72 1.04 -16.58
CA GLU A 123 5.10 0.69 -16.24
C GLU A 123 5.13 0.10 -14.82
N THR A 124 5.69 -1.09 -14.68
CA THR A 124 5.76 -1.82 -13.41
C THR A 124 7.01 -2.72 -13.38
N SER A 125 7.11 -3.58 -12.39
CA SER A 125 8.16 -4.62 -12.36
C SER A 125 7.55 -5.96 -12.02
N TRP A 126 8.10 -7.00 -12.63
CA TRP A 126 7.78 -8.38 -12.32
C TRP A 126 9.09 -9.11 -11.96
N GLU A 127 9.14 -9.67 -10.75
CA GLU A 127 10.34 -10.36 -10.23
C GLU A 127 11.66 -9.59 -10.41
N GLY A 128 11.58 -8.25 -10.27
CA GLY A 128 12.74 -7.36 -10.39
C GLY A 128 13.07 -6.91 -11.82
N LEU A 129 12.31 -7.36 -12.82
CA LEU A 129 12.43 -6.91 -14.21
C LEU A 129 11.41 -5.79 -14.49
N GLU A 130 11.89 -4.70 -15.06
CA GLU A 130 11.00 -3.63 -15.55
C GLU A 130 10.17 -4.14 -16.74
N CYS A 131 8.87 -3.94 -16.66
CA CYS A 131 7.94 -4.38 -17.70
C CYS A 131 6.71 -3.49 -17.79
N PHE A 132 5.93 -3.66 -18.85
CA PHE A 132 4.58 -3.12 -18.97
C PHE A 132 3.57 -4.24 -18.74
N ASN A 133 2.64 -4.02 -17.82
CA ASN A 133 1.60 -5.01 -17.52
C ASN A 133 0.31 -4.29 -17.10
N LEU A 134 -0.78 -5.06 -16.93
CA LEU A 134 -2.01 -4.54 -16.34
C LEU A 134 -1.73 -3.87 -15.00
N SER A 135 -2.33 -2.72 -14.79
CA SER A 135 -2.23 -1.99 -13.52
C SER A 135 -2.70 -2.88 -12.36
N PRO A 136 -2.04 -2.84 -11.20
CA PRO A 136 -2.62 -3.40 -9.98
C PRO A 136 -3.89 -2.63 -9.59
N CYS A 137 -4.69 -3.21 -8.71
CA CYS A 137 -5.92 -2.60 -8.20
C CYS A 137 -5.71 -1.16 -7.71
N VAL A 138 -4.67 -0.94 -6.93
CA VAL A 138 -4.23 0.38 -6.50
C VAL A 138 -2.78 0.60 -6.94
N TYR A 139 -2.57 1.59 -7.77
CA TYR A 139 -1.29 1.92 -8.38
C TYR A 139 -0.80 3.29 -7.95
N ALA A 140 0.51 3.42 -7.75
CA ALA A 140 1.16 4.71 -7.54
C ALA A 140 2.54 4.68 -8.20
N PHE A 141 2.86 5.69 -9.00
CA PHE A 141 4.15 5.80 -9.66
C PHE A 141 4.73 7.20 -9.47
N LYS A 142 5.95 7.27 -8.92
CA LYS A 142 6.65 8.52 -8.61
C LYS A 142 5.82 9.50 -7.76
N ALA A 143 4.88 8.97 -6.96
CA ALA A 143 4.05 9.75 -6.05
C ALA A 143 4.71 9.85 -4.66
N LYS A 144 4.49 10.98 -3.97
CA LYS A 144 4.97 11.24 -2.61
C LYS A 144 3.79 11.57 -1.70
N ASP A 145 3.97 11.29 -0.41
CA ASP A 145 2.96 11.59 0.61
C ASP A 145 1.60 11.01 0.24
N ILE A 146 1.56 9.69 0.11
CA ILE A 146 0.35 8.92 -0.17
C ILE A 146 0.03 8.02 1.02
N ALA A 147 -1.25 7.76 1.25
CA ALA A 147 -1.72 6.81 2.24
C ALA A 147 -3.03 6.16 1.82
N ILE A 148 -3.27 4.99 2.38
CA ILE A 148 -4.57 4.33 2.42
C ILE A 148 -4.89 4.14 3.89
N THR A 149 -6.03 4.66 4.33
CA THR A 149 -6.44 4.66 5.74
C THR A 149 -7.92 4.32 5.90
N GLY A 150 -8.38 4.29 7.15
CA GLY A 150 -9.76 3.97 7.48
C GLY A 150 -9.90 2.55 8.01
N LYS A 151 -11.14 2.18 8.36
CA LYS A 151 -11.50 0.86 8.91
C LYS A 151 -12.41 0.07 7.97
N GLY A 152 -12.61 0.56 6.75
CA GLY A 152 -13.37 -0.13 5.72
C GLY A 152 -12.60 -1.28 5.10
N THR A 153 -13.19 -1.92 4.12
CA THR A 153 -12.63 -3.08 3.42
C THR A 153 -12.16 -2.68 2.03
N ILE A 154 -10.99 -3.17 1.64
CA ILE A 154 -10.52 -3.19 0.26
C ILE A 154 -10.51 -4.65 -0.17
N ASP A 155 -11.31 -4.98 -1.19
CA ASP A 155 -11.51 -6.33 -1.67
C ASP A 155 -10.97 -6.45 -3.11
N GLY A 156 -9.99 -7.32 -3.30
CA GLY A 156 -9.38 -7.57 -4.60
C GLY A 156 -10.26 -8.38 -5.57
N GLY A 157 -11.43 -8.83 -5.13
CA GLY A 157 -12.38 -9.60 -5.95
C GLY A 157 -11.93 -11.02 -6.28
N GLY A 158 -10.94 -11.57 -5.57
CA GLY A 158 -10.49 -12.95 -5.77
C GLY A 158 -11.55 -13.96 -5.38
N SER A 159 -11.71 -15.03 -6.17
CA SER A 159 -12.55 -16.18 -5.85
C SER A 159 -11.78 -17.47 -6.09
N ASN A 160 -12.28 -18.58 -5.51
CA ASN A 160 -11.70 -19.91 -5.75
C ASN A 160 -12.04 -20.47 -7.15
N ASP A 161 -12.88 -19.76 -7.90
CA ASP A 161 -13.40 -20.20 -9.20
C ASP A 161 -12.74 -19.47 -10.38
N THR A 162 -11.69 -18.67 -10.11
CA THR A 162 -10.93 -17.91 -11.10
C THR A 162 -9.46 -18.32 -11.13
#